data_f30d44415a3ebe83ee995540d681ff00
#
_entry.id   f30d44415a3ebe83ee995540d681ff00
#
_cell.length_a   1.000
_cell.length_b   1.000
_cell.length_c   1.000
_cell.angle_alpha   90.00
_cell.angle_beta   90.00
_cell.angle_gamma   90.00
#
_symmetry.space_group_name_H-M   'P 1'
#
loop_
_entity.id
_entity.type
_entity.pdbx_description
1 polymer ?
#
loop_
_entity_poly.entity_id
_entity_poly.type
_entity_poly.pdbx_seq_one_letter_code
_entity_poly.pdbx_strand_id
1 'polypeptide(L)'
;MSNQQHTLYLFTRYLIYVKITSMKRYYKKIVFIICIIVIFLGCSDTDTFSNRTLTAEQNKNHIISLAELYSYIKEYSPFLNDVILNNLNEKYFELSNKIMYESDKYKIYTYFEELLAVINDGHTAVFYEQGSNTPFYFLPAGVDYADGKYYLSYKENNIKIPLGSELIKINDEDTKKYLLNNIAKYIPVKTPHAFENSMIKRLLYSSQNKKIKFTFEVDKNEVNLELKYSIPQKNIGNVKFNKIPDYYDKLNKIYSSYNFSIYKIKEKYALIQIHNFWDYRMIDEFIEKIIPLLENSDHLILDIRKNSGSNSSIGFAILKILTGKTDIEISSINIKDFQRRLTPILITLAAIKDTNLKVINHDTLIKLNTFINDAKLMKAHQLLMSAEEDKILQQIDNFLMQFNEMEKLEEKLISAANKYKIHNKNITVFTSYKSGSACDNFACFCKELNIRLIGTNTKGATGNIGIFKLTNNFSIVLSLQKTMYNNMEINNKGISPDVFIMDTIEDIKNQNDPCLNFVLENL
;
A
#
# COMPACT_ATOMS: atom_id res chain seq x y z
N MET A 1 59.84 -15.81 3.49
CA MET A 1 59.26 -14.44 3.59
C MET A 1 58.61 -14.27 4.92
N SER A 2 59.00 -13.29 5.73
CA SER A 2 58.46 -13.08 7.09
C SER A 2 57.01 -12.60 7.06
N ASN A 3 56.24 -12.94 8.06
CA ASN A 3 54.84 -12.52 8.21
C ASN A 3 54.64 -10.99 8.03
N GLN A 4 55.64 -10.18 8.35
CA GLN A 4 55.63 -8.74 8.14
C GLN A 4 55.60 -8.31 6.67
N GLN A 5 56.33 -9.01 5.80
CA GLN A 5 56.33 -8.72 4.36
C GLN A 5 55.00 -9.09 3.70
N HIS A 6 54.34 -10.13 4.18
CA HIS A 6 53.04 -10.53 3.64
C HIS A 6 51.94 -9.53 4.05
N THR A 7 51.97 -9.05 5.30
CA THR A 7 51.05 -8.03 5.79
C THR A 7 51.23 -6.68 5.07
N LEU A 8 52.48 -6.28 4.81
CA LEU A 8 52.77 -5.06 4.08
C LEU A 8 52.32 -5.15 2.60
N TYR A 9 52.45 -6.32 1.98
CA TYR A 9 52.00 -6.57 0.61
C TYR A 9 50.46 -6.52 0.51
N LEU A 10 49.74 -7.10 1.45
CA LEU A 10 48.28 -7.03 1.50
C LEU A 10 47.77 -5.61 1.77
N PHE A 11 48.43 -4.87 2.69
CA PHE A 11 48.11 -3.49 2.98
C PHE A 11 48.36 -2.56 1.80
N THR A 12 49.45 -2.76 1.06
CA THR A 12 49.74 -2.00 -0.16
C THR A 12 48.72 -2.30 -1.28
N ARG A 13 48.32 -3.55 -1.47
CA ARG A 13 47.23 -3.91 -2.40
C ARG A 13 45.90 -3.31 -2.02
N TYR A 14 45.58 -3.31 -0.73
CA TYR A 14 44.37 -2.67 -0.23
C TYR A 14 44.36 -1.16 -0.48
N LEU A 15 45.48 -0.46 -0.21
CA LEU A 15 45.61 0.96 -0.47
C LEU A 15 45.52 1.29 -1.97
N ILE A 16 46.13 0.44 -2.86
CA ILE A 16 46.00 0.58 -4.31
C ILE A 16 44.55 0.34 -4.75
N TYR A 17 43.87 -0.67 -4.20
CA TYR A 17 42.46 -0.96 -4.51
C TYR A 17 41.54 0.19 -4.07
N VAL A 18 41.72 0.76 -2.85
CA VAL A 18 40.98 1.91 -2.35
C VAL A 18 41.26 3.16 -3.21
N LYS A 19 42.52 3.37 -3.64
CA LYS A 19 42.89 4.48 -4.51
C LYS A 19 42.30 4.35 -5.92
N ILE A 20 42.26 3.14 -6.46
CA ILE A 20 41.64 2.86 -7.78
C ILE A 20 40.11 2.98 -7.71
N THR A 21 39.49 2.56 -6.62
CA THR A 21 38.03 2.71 -6.44
C THR A 21 37.62 4.16 -6.20
N SER A 22 38.43 4.94 -5.48
CA SER A 22 38.22 6.38 -5.32
C SER A 22 38.46 7.13 -6.63
N MET A 23 39.49 6.76 -7.41
CA MET A 23 39.74 7.32 -8.76
C MET A 23 38.64 6.97 -9.74
N LYS A 24 38.09 5.73 -9.72
CA LYS A 24 36.92 5.37 -10.55
C LYS A 24 35.69 6.20 -10.18
N ARG A 25 35.53 6.53 -8.91
CA ARG A 25 34.45 7.41 -8.42
C ARG A 25 34.65 8.86 -8.86
N TYR A 26 35.89 9.35 -8.85
CA TYR A 26 36.27 10.67 -9.38
C TYR A 26 36.18 10.72 -10.91
N TYR A 27 36.62 9.69 -11.62
CA TYR A 27 36.49 9.60 -13.08
C TYR A 27 35.04 9.56 -13.54
N LYS A 28 34.18 8.82 -12.86
CA LYS A 28 32.73 8.85 -13.12
C LYS A 28 32.12 10.24 -12.89
N LYS A 29 32.55 10.96 -11.85
CA LYS A 29 32.13 12.34 -11.62
C LYS A 29 32.67 13.30 -12.68
N ILE A 30 33.91 13.15 -13.08
CA ILE A 30 34.53 13.98 -14.14
C ILE A 30 33.89 13.68 -15.50
N VAL A 31 33.67 12.42 -15.86
CA VAL A 31 32.99 12.03 -17.11
C VAL A 31 31.55 12.53 -17.08
N PHE A 32 30.88 12.45 -15.96
CA PHE A 32 29.52 12.99 -15.80
C PHE A 32 29.49 14.54 -15.94
N ILE A 33 30.47 15.23 -15.38
CA ILE A 33 30.64 16.67 -15.54
C ILE A 33 31.00 17.04 -16.97
N ILE A 34 31.88 16.28 -17.62
CA ILE A 34 32.25 16.51 -19.03
C ILE A 34 31.05 16.22 -19.96
N CYS A 35 30.27 15.18 -19.72
CA CYS A 35 29.02 14.93 -20.47
C CYS A 35 28.02 16.06 -20.31
N ILE A 36 27.89 16.63 -19.11
CA ILE A 36 27.07 17.83 -18.87
C ILE A 36 27.62 19.04 -19.67
N ILE A 37 28.94 19.26 -19.66
CA ILE A 37 29.58 20.37 -20.38
C ILE A 37 29.45 20.20 -21.90
N VAL A 38 29.60 18.99 -22.44
CA VAL A 38 29.45 18.71 -23.89
C VAL A 38 28.01 18.89 -24.36
N ILE A 39 27.03 18.54 -23.52
CA ILE A 39 25.60 18.80 -23.81
C ILE A 39 25.32 20.32 -23.86
N PHE A 40 26.03 21.12 -23.04
CA PHE A 40 25.88 22.57 -23.02
C PHE A 40 26.61 23.33 -24.15
N LEU A 41 27.61 22.74 -24.79
CA LEU A 41 28.41 23.40 -25.84
C LEU A 41 27.92 23.13 -27.28
N GLY A 42 26.88 22.30 -27.44
CA GLY A 42 26.41 21.84 -28.76
C GLY A 42 25.27 22.62 -29.42
N CYS A 43 24.73 23.68 -28.81
CA CYS A 43 23.60 24.45 -29.37
C CYS A 43 23.95 25.90 -29.65
N SER A 44 23.81 26.32 -30.91
CA SER A 44 24.15 27.65 -31.42
C SER A 44 22.99 28.66 -31.50
N ASP A 45 21.90 28.49 -30.77
CA ASP A 45 20.78 29.44 -30.71
C ASP A 45 20.71 30.09 -29.33
N THR A 46 21.18 31.30 -29.20
CA THR A 46 21.34 32.03 -27.92
C THR A 46 19.99 32.34 -27.23
N ASP A 47 18.91 32.58 -27.96
CA ASP A 47 17.61 32.92 -27.36
C ASP A 47 16.84 31.72 -26.85
N THR A 48 16.96 30.56 -27.53
CA THR A 48 16.40 29.29 -27.05
C THR A 48 17.20 28.69 -25.90
N PHE A 49 18.51 28.99 -25.83
CA PHE A 49 19.41 28.49 -24.80
C PHE A 49 19.16 29.14 -23.43
N SER A 50 18.93 30.47 -23.37
CA SER A 50 18.66 31.17 -22.11
C SER A 50 17.35 30.69 -21.47
N ASN A 51 16.28 30.50 -22.23
CA ASN A 51 15.00 29.99 -21.73
C ASN A 51 15.07 28.52 -21.30
N ARG A 52 15.81 27.67 -22.03
CA ARG A 52 16.01 26.25 -21.66
C ARG A 52 16.87 26.12 -20.37
N THR A 53 17.87 26.96 -20.21
CA THR A 53 18.74 26.92 -19.03
C THR A 53 17.98 27.35 -17.79
N LEU A 54 17.16 28.40 -17.85
CA LEU A 54 16.30 28.83 -16.75
C LEU A 54 15.30 27.74 -16.36
N THR A 55 14.66 27.09 -17.32
CA THR A 55 13.71 25.99 -17.08
C THR A 55 14.40 24.77 -16.45
N ALA A 56 15.61 24.42 -16.90
CA ALA A 56 16.38 23.31 -16.34
C ALA A 56 16.81 23.59 -14.90
N GLU A 57 17.20 24.82 -14.57
CA GLU A 57 17.53 25.24 -13.21
C GLU A 57 16.32 25.21 -12.28
N GLN A 58 15.17 25.71 -12.76
CA GLN A 58 13.91 25.66 -12.01
C GLN A 58 13.48 24.23 -11.69
N ASN A 59 13.74 23.27 -12.59
CA ASN A 59 13.34 21.88 -12.45
C ASN A 59 14.42 20.98 -11.83
N LYS A 60 15.55 21.55 -11.39
CA LYS A 60 16.65 20.81 -10.78
C LYS A 60 16.21 19.84 -9.67
N ASN A 61 15.35 20.32 -8.76
CA ASN A 61 14.87 19.50 -7.65
C ASN A 61 13.99 18.34 -8.13
N HIS A 62 13.27 18.50 -9.25
CA HIS A 62 12.44 17.42 -9.82
C HIS A 62 13.32 16.34 -10.45
N ILE A 63 14.41 16.73 -11.12
CA ILE A 63 15.40 15.79 -11.69
C ILE A 63 16.09 15.01 -10.57
N ILE A 64 16.50 15.69 -9.50
CA ILE A 64 17.10 15.05 -8.32
C ILE A 64 16.12 14.04 -7.72
N SER A 65 14.86 14.44 -7.54
CA SER A 65 13.83 13.57 -6.97
C SER A 65 13.52 12.34 -7.82
N LEU A 66 13.57 12.46 -9.15
CA LEU A 66 13.43 11.29 -10.03
C LEU A 66 14.61 10.33 -9.87
N ALA A 67 15.83 10.86 -9.72
CA ALA A 67 17.03 10.06 -9.47
C ALA A 67 17.01 9.39 -8.08
N GLU A 68 16.53 10.10 -7.05
CA GLU A 68 16.31 9.55 -5.71
C GLU A 68 15.30 8.41 -5.76
N LEU A 69 14.13 8.61 -6.40
CA LEU A 69 13.10 7.59 -6.59
C LEU A 69 13.66 6.33 -7.26
N TYR A 70 14.36 6.51 -8.39
CA TYR A 70 15.01 5.40 -9.10
C TYR A 70 16.01 4.65 -8.20
N SER A 71 16.83 5.38 -7.43
CA SER A 71 17.80 4.80 -6.51
C SER A 71 17.12 4.04 -5.38
N TYR A 72 16.06 4.59 -4.78
CA TYR A 72 15.29 3.90 -3.73
C TYR A 72 14.63 2.63 -4.25
N ILE A 73 14.05 2.64 -5.44
CA ILE A 73 13.49 1.44 -6.05
C ILE A 73 14.59 0.37 -6.20
N LYS A 74 15.76 0.72 -6.73
CA LYS A 74 16.87 -0.23 -6.94
C LYS A 74 17.44 -0.79 -5.65
N GLU A 75 17.45 0.01 -4.60
CA GLU A 75 18.04 -0.39 -3.32
C GLU A 75 17.06 -1.18 -2.46
N TYR A 76 15.79 -0.80 -2.43
CA TYR A 76 14.83 -1.30 -1.44
C TYR A 76 13.75 -2.21 -2.01
N SER A 77 13.41 -2.15 -3.30
CA SER A 77 12.34 -2.99 -3.83
C SER A 77 12.75 -4.47 -3.91
N PRO A 78 12.00 -5.37 -3.29
CA PRO A 78 12.25 -6.81 -3.38
C PRO A 78 11.76 -7.44 -4.69
N PHE A 79 11.05 -6.67 -5.55
CA PHE A 79 10.40 -7.18 -6.76
C PHE A 79 11.27 -7.11 -8.01
N LEU A 80 12.47 -6.54 -7.92
CA LEU A 80 13.36 -6.40 -9.06
C LEU A 80 13.90 -7.76 -9.52
N ASN A 81 13.68 -8.06 -10.78
CA ASN A 81 14.36 -9.08 -11.57
C ASN A 81 14.94 -8.42 -12.83
N ASP A 82 15.66 -9.15 -13.66
CA ASP A 82 16.33 -8.57 -14.84
C ASP A 82 15.35 -7.88 -15.80
N VAL A 83 14.15 -8.45 -16.00
CA VAL A 83 13.13 -7.86 -16.88
C VAL A 83 12.60 -6.56 -16.30
N ILE A 84 12.20 -6.56 -15.03
CA ILE A 84 11.69 -5.35 -14.35
C ILE A 84 12.79 -4.30 -14.27
N LEU A 85 14.04 -4.69 -14.00
CA LEU A 85 15.16 -3.76 -13.92
C LEU A 85 15.45 -3.10 -15.28
N ASN A 86 15.39 -3.85 -16.38
CA ASN A 86 15.56 -3.29 -17.72
C ASN A 86 14.43 -2.30 -18.05
N ASN A 87 13.17 -2.68 -17.81
CA ASN A 87 12.02 -1.79 -18.00
C ASN A 87 12.12 -0.52 -17.12
N LEU A 88 12.59 -0.66 -15.88
CA LEU A 88 12.81 0.46 -14.96
C LEU A 88 13.89 1.41 -15.49
N ASN A 89 15.00 0.87 -16.01
CA ASN A 89 16.06 1.67 -16.60
C ASN A 89 15.56 2.45 -17.83
N GLU A 90 14.87 1.79 -18.75
CA GLU A 90 14.29 2.43 -19.94
C GLU A 90 13.30 3.52 -19.57
N LYS A 91 12.40 3.22 -18.63
CA LYS A 91 11.40 4.22 -18.14
C LYS A 91 12.08 5.39 -17.44
N TYR A 92 13.09 5.16 -16.63
CA TYR A 92 13.86 6.22 -15.98
C TYR A 92 14.51 7.16 -17.01
N PHE A 93 15.15 6.63 -18.06
CA PHE A 93 15.74 7.46 -19.12
C PHE A 93 14.70 8.24 -19.91
N GLU A 94 13.57 7.60 -20.24
CA GLU A 94 12.43 8.28 -20.91
C GLU A 94 11.94 9.49 -20.08
N LEU A 95 11.68 9.25 -18.77
CA LEU A 95 11.14 10.25 -17.87
C LEU A 95 12.15 11.34 -17.52
N SER A 96 13.46 11.02 -17.45
CA SER A 96 14.53 12.00 -17.25
C SER A 96 14.56 13.05 -18.35
N ASN A 97 14.33 12.65 -19.61
CA ASN A 97 14.24 13.57 -20.73
C ASN A 97 12.99 14.45 -20.67
N LYS A 98 11.87 13.93 -20.18
CA LYS A 98 10.61 14.68 -20.07
C LYS A 98 10.64 15.69 -18.90
N ILE A 99 11.09 15.24 -17.73
CA ILE A 99 11.06 16.05 -16.49
C ILE A 99 11.99 17.26 -16.55
N MET A 100 13.04 17.18 -17.36
CA MET A 100 14.01 18.28 -17.53
C MET A 100 13.37 19.59 -17.97
N TYR A 101 12.29 19.52 -18.74
CA TYR A 101 11.59 20.68 -19.32
C TYR A 101 10.16 20.82 -18.79
N GLU A 102 9.76 20.05 -17.77
CA GLU A 102 8.39 20.06 -17.25
C GLU A 102 8.29 20.97 -16.02
N SER A 103 7.34 21.89 -16.04
CA SER A 103 7.02 22.79 -14.91
C SER A 103 5.69 22.49 -14.24
N ASP A 104 4.83 21.69 -14.89
CA ASP A 104 3.53 21.31 -14.34
C ASP A 104 3.72 20.24 -13.26
N LYS A 105 3.47 20.63 -12.01
CA LYS A 105 3.59 19.74 -10.84
C LYS A 105 2.73 18.48 -10.94
N TYR A 106 1.56 18.57 -11.58
CA TYR A 106 0.71 17.40 -11.78
C TYR A 106 1.36 16.41 -12.77
N LYS A 107 1.95 16.88 -13.84
CA LYS A 107 2.67 16.02 -14.79
C LYS A 107 3.90 15.40 -14.15
N ILE A 108 4.66 16.16 -13.35
CA ILE A 108 5.81 15.63 -12.61
C ILE A 108 5.36 14.49 -11.67
N TYR A 109 4.24 14.68 -10.95
CA TYR A 109 3.64 13.63 -10.15
C TYR A 109 3.32 12.38 -10.98
N THR A 110 2.74 12.54 -12.17
CA THR A 110 2.41 11.40 -13.05
C THR A 110 3.67 10.67 -13.55
N TYR A 111 4.80 11.33 -13.71
CA TYR A 111 6.07 10.67 -14.07
C TYR A 111 6.57 9.77 -12.93
N PHE A 112 6.39 10.18 -11.69
CA PHE A 112 6.73 9.32 -10.55
C PHE A 112 5.79 8.12 -10.45
N GLU A 113 4.49 8.29 -10.69
CA GLU A 113 3.55 7.18 -10.79
C GLU A 113 3.94 6.20 -11.91
N GLU A 114 4.33 6.69 -13.10
CA GLU A 114 4.76 5.85 -14.22
C GLU A 114 6.00 5.02 -13.85
N LEU A 115 6.97 5.62 -13.15
CA LEU A 115 8.18 4.90 -12.73
C LEU A 115 7.87 3.83 -11.68
N LEU A 116 7.03 4.17 -10.69
CA LEU A 116 6.59 3.23 -9.65
C LEU A 116 5.76 2.07 -10.22
N ALA A 117 4.92 2.33 -11.22
CA ALA A 117 4.09 1.30 -11.82
C ALA A 117 4.89 0.17 -12.48
N VAL A 118 6.15 0.43 -12.89
CA VAL A 118 7.03 -0.57 -13.54
C VAL A 118 7.34 -1.75 -12.62
N ILE A 119 7.42 -1.51 -11.29
CA ILE A 119 7.78 -2.57 -10.34
C ILE A 119 6.61 -3.50 -10.02
N ASN A 120 5.40 -3.21 -10.49
CA ASN A 120 4.20 -4.02 -10.27
C ASN A 120 3.98 -4.39 -8.80
N ASP A 121 4.02 -3.39 -7.91
CA ASP A 121 3.77 -3.58 -6.50
C ASP A 121 2.59 -2.71 -6.02
N GLY A 122 1.50 -3.35 -5.65
CA GLY A 122 0.26 -2.68 -5.24
C GLY A 122 0.35 -1.84 -3.96
N HIS A 123 1.47 -1.90 -3.24
CA HIS A 123 1.77 -1.05 -2.09
C HIS A 123 2.47 0.25 -2.46
N THR A 124 3.07 0.33 -3.65
CA THR A 124 3.79 1.54 -4.05
C THR A 124 2.84 2.70 -4.32
N ALA A 125 3.25 3.87 -3.88
CA ALA A 125 2.52 5.11 -4.11
C ALA A 125 3.47 6.31 -4.04
N VAL A 126 3.08 7.41 -4.67
CA VAL A 126 3.66 8.74 -4.49
C VAL A 126 2.60 9.69 -3.95
N PHE A 127 2.98 10.58 -3.06
CA PHE A 127 2.08 11.58 -2.51
C PHE A 127 2.84 12.87 -2.18
N TYR A 128 2.10 13.97 -2.12
CA TYR A 128 2.61 15.25 -1.64
C TYR A 128 2.72 15.25 -0.13
N GLU A 129 3.78 15.85 0.41
CA GLU A 129 3.89 16.09 1.85
C GLU A 129 2.77 17.00 2.36
N GLN A 130 2.33 16.76 3.59
CA GLN A 130 1.27 17.55 4.23
C GLN A 130 1.66 19.02 4.29
N GLY A 131 0.72 19.92 3.96
CA GLY A 131 0.92 21.38 3.96
C GLY A 131 1.28 21.98 2.60
N SER A 132 1.60 21.16 1.59
CA SER A 132 1.80 21.68 0.23
C SER A 132 0.47 21.88 -0.49
N ASN A 133 0.38 22.92 -1.33
CA ASN A 133 -0.75 23.09 -2.25
C ASN A 133 -0.66 21.99 -3.30
N THR A 134 -1.50 20.93 -3.15
CA THR A 134 -1.53 19.83 -4.11
C THR A 134 -2.13 20.29 -5.44
N PRO A 135 -1.60 19.83 -6.57
CA PRO A 135 -2.14 20.18 -7.89
C PRO A 135 -3.35 19.32 -8.28
N PHE A 136 -3.97 18.63 -7.31
CA PHE A 136 -5.05 17.68 -7.59
C PHE A 136 -6.41 18.32 -7.44
N TYR A 137 -7.24 18.11 -8.47
CA TYR A 137 -8.63 18.49 -8.53
C TYR A 137 -9.46 17.27 -8.86
N PHE A 138 -10.55 17.09 -8.13
CA PHE A 138 -11.45 15.95 -8.28
C PHE A 138 -12.66 16.29 -9.12
N LEU A 139 -13.25 15.25 -9.71
CA LEU A 139 -14.54 15.34 -10.38
C LEU A 139 -15.68 15.49 -9.37
N PRO A 140 -16.79 16.18 -9.76
CA PRO A 140 -17.99 16.28 -8.93
C PRO A 140 -18.83 14.99 -8.93
N ALA A 141 -18.30 13.90 -9.41
CA ALA A 141 -18.90 12.57 -9.44
C ALA A 141 -17.84 11.49 -9.33
N GLY A 142 -18.21 10.33 -8.84
CA GLY A 142 -17.33 9.18 -8.76
C GLY A 142 -17.91 7.94 -9.40
N VAL A 143 -17.01 7.16 -9.93
CA VAL A 143 -17.28 5.88 -10.57
C VAL A 143 -16.62 4.77 -9.77
N ASP A 144 -17.30 3.64 -9.61
CA ASP A 144 -16.80 2.43 -9.00
C ASP A 144 -16.84 1.26 -9.99
N TYR A 145 -16.25 0.14 -9.59
CA TYR A 145 -16.17 -1.08 -10.38
C TYR A 145 -16.91 -2.22 -9.69
N ALA A 146 -17.69 -2.98 -10.44
CA ALA A 146 -18.36 -4.18 -9.98
C ALA A 146 -18.57 -5.13 -11.17
N ASP A 147 -18.26 -6.40 -11.00
CA ASP A 147 -18.50 -7.51 -11.94
C ASP A 147 -18.18 -7.16 -13.42
N GLY A 148 -16.97 -6.67 -13.65
CA GLY A 148 -16.50 -6.31 -15.01
C GLY A 148 -17.01 -4.98 -15.54
N LYS A 149 -17.84 -4.25 -14.81
CA LYS A 149 -18.51 -3.02 -15.22
C LYS A 149 -18.13 -1.84 -14.33
N TYR A 150 -18.28 -0.63 -14.88
CA TYR A 150 -18.06 0.63 -14.18
C TYR A 150 -19.38 1.35 -14.01
N TYR A 151 -19.65 1.92 -12.84
CA TYR A 151 -20.95 2.55 -12.56
C TYR A 151 -20.80 3.84 -11.74
N LEU A 152 -21.75 4.76 -11.91
CA LEU A 152 -21.82 6.00 -11.16
C LEU A 152 -22.16 5.71 -9.69
N SER A 153 -21.17 5.84 -8.79
CA SER A 153 -21.32 5.47 -7.38
C SER A 153 -21.70 6.64 -6.47
N TYR A 154 -21.27 7.85 -6.81
CA TYR A 154 -21.66 9.09 -6.12
C TYR A 154 -21.60 10.29 -7.05
N LYS A 155 -22.34 11.35 -6.72
CA LYS A 155 -22.43 12.58 -7.54
C LYS A 155 -22.91 13.78 -6.73
N GLU A 156 -22.60 15.00 -7.20
CA GLU A 156 -23.28 16.21 -6.74
C GLU A 156 -24.77 16.23 -7.21
N ASN A 157 -25.60 17.01 -6.49
CA ASN A 157 -27.04 17.05 -6.71
C ASN A 157 -27.46 17.56 -8.09
N ASN A 158 -26.65 18.41 -8.72
CA ASN A 158 -26.91 18.99 -10.04
C ASN A 158 -26.73 17.99 -11.20
N ILE A 159 -26.07 16.86 -10.98
CA ILE A 159 -25.88 15.81 -11.99
C ILE A 159 -27.14 14.95 -12.08
N LYS A 160 -27.73 14.89 -13.29
CA LYS A 160 -29.02 14.23 -13.54
C LYS A 160 -28.92 12.72 -13.79
N ILE A 161 -27.73 12.20 -14.09
CA ILE A 161 -27.52 10.75 -14.32
C ILE A 161 -27.91 9.98 -13.06
N PRO A 162 -28.75 8.93 -13.14
CA PRO A 162 -29.09 8.09 -11.97
C PRO A 162 -27.85 7.40 -11.39
N LEU A 163 -27.81 7.26 -10.07
CA LEU A 163 -26.80 6.43 -9.41
C LEU A 163 -26.96 4.97 -9.85
N GLY A 164 -25.85 4.26 -10.03
CA GLY A 164 -25.83 2.89 -10.56
C GLY A 164 -25.90 2.81 -12.08
N SER A 165 -25.97 3.93 -12.82
CA SER A 165 -25.85 3.90 -14.29
C SER A 165 -24.47 3.39 -14.71
N GLU A 166 -24.41 2.48 -15.70
CA GLU A 166 -23.18 1.92 -16.24
C GLU A 166 -22.43 2.98 -17.07
N LEU A 167 -21.14 3.16 -16.82
CA LEU A 167 -20.23 3.99 -17.61
C LEU A 167 -19.69 3.16 -18.77
N ILE A 168 -20.16 3.43 -19.99
CA ILE A 168 -19.83 2.66 -21.18
C ILE A 168 -18.73 3.28 -22.04
N LYS A 169 -18.59 4.63 -22.04
CA LYS A 169 -17.53 5.32 -22.80
C LYS A 169 -16.91 6.46 -21.99
N ILE A 170 -15.62 6.71 -22.25
CA ILE A 170 -14.87 7.88 -21.79
C ILE A 170 -14.25 8.55 -23.02
N ASN A 171 -14.55 9.86 -23.23
CA ASN A 171 -14.10 10.61 -24.41
C ASN A 171 -14.39 9.86 -25.73
N ASP A 172 -15.60 9.30 -25.85
CA ASP A 172 -16.11 8.55 -26.99
C ASP A 172 -15.40 7.20 -27.27
N GLU A 173 -14.46 6.77 -26.42
CA GLU A 173 -13.83 5.46 -26.46
C GLU A 173 -14.46 4.53 -25.41
N ASP A 174 -14.55 3.22 -25.69
CA ASP A 174 -14.95 2.21 -24.68
C ASP A 174 -14.22 2.41 -23.36
N THR A 175 -14.95 2.32 -22.24
CA THR A 175 -14.42 2.64 -20.92
C THR A 175 -13.17 1.84 -20.59
N LYS A 176 -13.19 0.52 -20.77
CA LYS A 176 -12.07 -0.35 -20.44
C LYS A 176 -10.87 -0.05 -21.34
N LYS A 177 -11.12 0.14 -22.64
CA LYS A 177 -10.07 0.46 -23.61
C LYS A 177 -9.42 1.81 -23.30
N TYR A 178 -10.22 2.84 -22.96
CA TYR A 178 -9.70 4.15 -22.54
C TYR A 178 -8.81 4.03 -21.31
N LEU A 179 -9.26 3.29 -20.28
CA LEU A 179 -8.51 3.09 -19.04
C LEU A 179 -7.17 2.38 -19.30
N LEU A 180 -7.17 1.33 -20.12
CA LEU A 180 -5.95 0.61 -20.48
C LEU A 180 -4.97 1.50 -21.26
N ASN A 181 -5.44 2.29 -22.21
CA ASN A 181 -4.60 3.15 -23.05
C ASN A 181 -4.03 4.36 -22.30
N ASN A 182 -4.81 4.95 -21.37
CA ASN A 182 -4.50 6.25 -20.80
C ASN A 182 -4.12 6.22 -19.31
N ILE A 183 -4.60 5.23 -18.54
CA ILE A 183 -4.50 5.21 -17.08
C ILE A 183 -3.64 4.04 -16.56
N ALA A 184 -3.67 2.89 -17.20
CA ALA A 184 -3.01 1.66 -16.74
C ALA A 184 -1.51 1.83 -16.43
N LYS A 185 -0.83 2.74 -17.13
CA LYS A 185 0.60 3.04 -16.94
C LYS A 185 0.93 3.68 -15.58
N TYR A 186 -0.07 4.17 -14.86
CA TYR A 186 0.10 4.75 -13.51
C TYR A 186 -0.21 3.74 -12.39
N ILE A 187 -0.68 2.53 -12.73
CA ILE A 187 -1.25 1.60 -11.77
C ILE A 187 -0.26 0.47 -11.46
N PRO A 188 0.30 0.42 -10.24
CA PRO A 188 1.27 -0.59 -9.86
C PRO A 188 0.64 -1.94 -9.47
N VAL A 189 -0.59 -1.97 -8.94
CA VAL A 189 -1.29 -3.24 -8.61
C VAL A 189 -1.74 -3.95 -9.88
N LYS A 190 -1.58 -5.29 -9.92
CA LYS A 190 -1.92 -6.11 -11.10
C LYS A 190 -2.95 -7.21 -10.81
N THR A 191 -3.38 -7.39 -9.58
CA THR A 191 -4.51 -8.28 -9.24
C THR A 191 -5.74 -7.82 -10.03
N PRO A 192 -6.43 -8.69 -10.80
CA PRO A 192 -7.38 -8.28 -11.84
C PRO A 192 -8.42 -7.24 -11.41
N HIS A 193 -9.25 -7.56 -10.40
CA HIS A 193 -10.31 -6.63 -9.96
C HIS A 193 -9.76 -5.40 -9.22
N ALA A 194 -8.63 -5.55 -8.50
CA ALA A 194 -7.95 -4.43 -7.87
C ALA A 194 -7.34 -3.48 -8.92
N PHE A 195 -6.82 -4.02 -10.01
CA PHE A 195 -6.29 -3.23 -11.13
C PHE A 195 -7.39 -2.39 -11.79
N GLU A 196 -8.53 -3.01 -12.16
CA GLU A 196 -9.68 -2.33 -12.78
C GLU A 196 -10.22 -1.21 -11.85
N ASN A 197 -10.43 -1.52 -10.58
CA ASN A 197 -10.85 -0.52 -9.59
C ASN A 197 -9.83 0.60 -9.42
N SER A 198 -8.53 0.29 -9.43
CA SER A 198 -7.48 1.31 -9.28
C SER A 198 -7.41 2.22 -10.50
N MET A 199 -7.59 1.72 -11.70
CA MET A 199 -7.63 2.53 -12.92
C MET A 199 -8.78 3.55 -12.87
N ILE A 200 -9.99 3.09 -12.54
CA ILE A 200 -11.14 4.03 -12.50
C ILE A 200 -11.00 5.04 -11.35
N LYS A 201 -10.46 4.64 -10.19
CA LYS A 201 -10.19 5.57 -9.09
C LYS A 201 -9.12 6.61 -9.46
N ARG A 202 -8.06 6.19 -10.17
CA ARG A 202 -7.01 7.09 -10.66
C ARG A 202 -7.54 8.13 -11.64
N LEU A 203 -8.56 7.79 -12.42
CA LEU A 203 -9.20 8.70 -13.37
C LEU A 203 -9.94 9.85 -12.66
N LEU A 204 -10.41 9.69 -11.41
CA LEU A 204 -11.28 10.65 -10.73
C LEU A 204 -10.58 11.95 -10.30
N TYR A 205 -9.26 12.05 -10.42
CA TYR A 205 -8.52 13.28 -10.16
C TYR A 205 -7.51 13.60 -11.26
N SER A 206 -7.27 14.89 -11.48
CA SER A 206 -6.38 15.42 -12.53
C SER A 206 -5.93 16.84 -12.17
N SER A 207 -5.26 17.53 -13.13
CA SER A 207 -4.98 18.95 -13.02
C SER A 207 -6.27 19.78 -13.12
N GLN A 208 -6.20 21.00 -12.59
CA GLN A 208 -7.34 21.95 -12.61
C GLN A 208 -7.85 22.19 -14.02
N ASN A 209 -9.16 22.38 -14.11
CA ASN A 209 -9.86 22.79 -15.33
C ASN A 209 -9.85 21.79 -16.50
N LYS A 210 -9.19 20.66 -16.39
CA LYS A 210 -9.30 19.61 -17.38
C LYS A 210 -10.73 19.10 -17.43
N LYS A 211 -11.24 18.83 -18.63
CA LYS A 211 -12.56 18.27 -18.87
C LYS A 211 -12.46 16.81 -19.27
N ILE A 212 -13.52 16.06 -18.98
CA ILE A 212 -13.68 14.68 -19.39
C ILE A 212 -15.14 14.43 -19.74
N LYS A 213 -15.38 13.70 -20.83
CA LYS A 213 -16.72 13.30 -21.26
C LYS A 213 -16.95 11.84 -20.84
N PHE A 214 -18.01 11.61 -20.10
CA PHE A 214 -18.53 10.29 -19.77
C PHE A 214 -19.80 10.01 -20.57
N THR A 215 -19.98 8.77 -21.04
CA THR A 215 -21.23 8.29 -21.61
C THR A 215 -21.74 7.15 -20.74
N PHE A 216 -22.89 7.37 -20.15
CA PHE A 216 -23.57 6.38 -19.31
C PHE A 216 -24.70 5.71 -20.08
N GLU A 217 -24.96 4.43 -19.78
CA GLU A 217 -26.21 3.79 -20.17
C GLU A 217 -27.28 4.07 -19.13
N VAL A 218 -28.40 4.69 -19.56
CA VAL A 218 -29.58 5.01 -18.74
C VAL A 218 -30.81 4.54 -19.51
N ASP A 219 -31.55 3.58 -18.96
CA ASP A 219 -32.75 3.01 -19.59
C ASP A 219 -32.51 2.58 -21.07
N LYS A 220 -31.37 1.91 -21.30
CA LYS A 220 -30.88 1.45 -22.62
C LYS A 220 -30.52 2.59 -23.60
N ASN A 221 -30.45 3.82 -23.17
CA ASN A 221 -30.03 4.96 -23.98
C ASN A 221 -28.65 5.46 -23.53
N GLU A 222 -27.86 5.92 -24.49
CA GLU A 222 -26.59 6.59 -24.20
C GLU A 222 -26.83 8.05 -23.77
N VAL A 223 -26.35 8.41 -22.58
CA VAL A 223 -26.46 9.77 -22.04
C VAL A 223 -25.07 10.32 -21.77
N ASN A 224 -24.75 11.43 -22.43
CA ASN A 224 -23.45 12.08 -22.27
C ASN A 224 -23.44 13.06 -21.09
N LEU A 225 -22.31 13.08 -20.39
CA LEU A 225 -22.04 13.99 -19.29
C LEU A 225 -20.61 14.53 -19.39
N GLU A 226 -20.45 15.82 -19.62
CA GLU A 226 -19.15 16.47 -19.55
C GLU A 226 -18.91 16.96 -18.12
N LEU A 227 -17.80 16.55 -17.52
CA LEU A 227 -17.36 16.94 -16.19
C LEU A 227 -16.03 17.68 -16.25
N LYS A 228 -15.81 18.54 -15.26
CA LYS A 228 -14.58 19.31 -15.09
C LYS A 228 -13.94 18.93 -13.74
N TYR A 229 -12.63 18.76 -13.74
CA TYR A 229 -11.87 18.62 -12.50
C TYR A 229 -11.81 19.98 -11.80
N SER A 230 -12.67 20.19 -10.82
CA SER A 230 -12.94 21.49 -10.21
C SER A 230 -12.84 21.51 -8.68
N ILE A 231 -12.91 20.36 -8.02
CA ILE A 231 -12.90 20.27 -6.56
C ILE A 231 -11.46 20.09 -6.07
N PRO A 232 -10.83 21.11 -5.43
CA PRO A 232 -9.50 20.96 -4.88
C PRO A 232 -9.44 19.85 -3.83
N GLN A 233 -8.33 19.11 -3.74
CA GLN A 233 -8.16 18.00 -2.79
C GLN A 233 -8.51 18.40 -1.35
N LYS A 234 -8.08 19.60 -0.89
CA LYS A 234 -8.37 20.09 0.47
C LYS A 234 -9.86 20.30 0.76
N ASN A 235 -10.70 20.42 -0.27
CA ASN A 235 -12.12 20.70 -0.15
C ASN A 235 -12.98 19.46 -0.36
N ILE A 236 -12.42 18.33 -0.83
CA ILE A 236 -13.21 17.13 -1.21
C ILE A 236 -14.05 16.59 -0.04
N GLY A 237 -13.52 16.65 1.18
CA GLY A 237 -14.23 16.21 2.40
C GLY A 237 -15.42 17.09 2.78
N ASN A 238 -15.51 18.32 2.26
CA ASN A 238 -16.58 19.27 2.53
C ASN A 238 -17.71 19.18 1.51
N VAL A 239 -17.52 18.46 0.41
CA VAL A 239 -18.53 18.33 -0.65
C VAL A 239 -19.55 17.26 -0.26
N LYS A 240 -20.84 17.64 -0.31
CA LYS A 240 -21.92 16.69 -0.10
C LYS A 240 -22.27 15.99 -1.40
N PHE A 241 -22.01 14.69 -1.43
CA PHE A 241 -22.37 13.83 -2.54
C PHE A 241 -23.60 12.98 -2.21
N ASN A 242 -24.50 12.86 -3.16
CA ASN A 242 -25.45 11.76 -3.18
C ASN A 242 -24.69 10.47 -3.50
N LYS A 243 -24.94 9.42 -2.73
CA LYS A 243 -24.30 8.11 -2.87
C LYS A 243 -25.35 7.02 -2.93
N ILE A 244 -25.01 5.89 -3.55
CA ILE A 244 -25.82 4.69 -3.38
C ILE A 244 -25.76 4.31 -1.90
N PRO A 245 -26.90 4.09 -1.23
CA PRO A 245 -26.91 3.63 0.16
C PRO A 245 -26.21 2.30 0.31
N ASP A 246 -25.58 2.09 1.44
CA ASP A 246 -24.89 0.84 1.72
C ASP A 246 -25.89 -0.27 2.10
N TYR A 247 -25.64 -1.51 1.73
CA TYR A 247 -26.48 -2.63 2.17
C TYR A 247 -26.48 -2.81 3.70
N TYR A 248 -25.42 -2.36 4.40
CA TYR A 248 -25.40 -2.33 5.86
C TYR A 248 -26.45 -1.43 6.48
N ASP A 249 -26.96 -0.42 5.75
CA ASP A 249 -27.98 0.50 6.26
C ASP A 249 -29.32 -0.21 6.54
N LYS A 250 -29.54 -1.39 5.93
CA LYS A 250 -30.72 -2.24 6.17
C LYS A 250 -30.55 -3.19 7.35
N LEU A 251 -29.34 -3.35 7.89
CA LEU A 251 -29.05 -4.32 8.94
C LEU A 251 -29.26 -3.73 10.33
N ASN A 252 -29.63 -4.59 11.29
CA ASN A 252 -29.76 -4.21 12.69
C ASN A 252 -28.39 -3.99 13.35
N LYS A 253 -27.91 -2.75 13.33
CA LYS A 253 -26.65 -2.35 13.94
C LYS A 253 -26.79 -2.26 15.45
N ILE A 254 -26.05 -3.08 16.19
CA ILE A 254 -26.06 -3.13 17.66
C ILE A 254 -24.84 -2.46 18.30
N TYR A 255 -23.78 -2.22 17.51
CA TYR A 255 -22.57 -1.51 17.97
C TYR A 255 -21.91 -0.79 16.79
N SER A 256 -21.26 0.34 17.05
CA SER A 256 -20.46 1.06 16.05
C SER A 256 -19.37 1.89 16.73
N SER A 257 -18.16 1.81 16.22
CA SER A 257 -17.00 2.63 16.59
C SER A 257 -16.19 3.00 15.36
N TYR A 258 -15.03 3.61 15.58
CA TYR A 258 -14.04 3.85 14.52
C TYR A 258 -13.49 2.54 13.94
N ASN A 259 -13.37 1.47 14.74
CA ASN A 259 -12.73 0.22 14.36
C ASN A 259 -13.72 -0.85 13.90
N PHE A 260 -14.94 -0.87 14.48
CA PHE A 260 -15.89 -1.96 14.28
C PHE A 260 -17.32 -1.45 14.08
N SER A 261 -18.09 -2.21 13.30
CA SER A 261 -19.54 -2.17 13.34
C SER A 261 -20.06 -3.59 13.49
N ILE A 262 -21.01 -3.81 14.41
CA ILE A 262 -21.61 -5.11 14.68
C ILE A 262 -23.08 -5.06 14.32
N TYR A 263 -23.50 -6.07 13.55
CA TYR A 263 -24.88 -6.23 13.10
C TYR A 263 -25.43 -7.58 13.56
N LYS A 264 -26.61 -7.55 14.16
CA LYS A 264 -27.38 -8.76 14.42
C LYS A 264 -28.18 -9.10 13.17
N ILE A 265 -27.86 -10.22 12.52
CA ILE A 265 -28.48 -10.60 11.25
C ILE A 265 -29.75 -11.46 11.49
N LYS A 266 -29.59 -12.51 12.27
CA LYS A 266 -30.64 -13.42 12.77
C LYS A 266 -30.31 -13.77 14.22
N GLU A 267 -31.15 -14.55 14.88
CA GLU A 267 -30.97 -14.86 16.31
C GLU A 267 -29.56 -15.40 16.64
N LYS A 268 -28.97 -16.19 15.70
CA LYS A 268 -27.69 -16.88 15.91
C LYS A 268 -26.55 -16.39 15.01
N TYR A 269 -26.76 -15.33 14.22
CA TYR A 269 -25.79 -14.80 13.29
C TYR A 269 -25.40 -13.38 13.67
N ALA A 270 -24.09 -13.13 13.80
CA ALA A 270 -23.55 -11.79 13.95
C ALA A 270 -22.55 -11.47 12.82
N LEU A 271 -22.69 -10.29 12.24
CA LEU A 271 -21.72 -9.75 11.29
C LEU A 271 -20.88 -8.68 11.98
N ILE A 272 -19.57 -8.86 11.91
CA ILE A 272 -18.56 -7.98 12.49
C ILE A 272 -17.80 -7.34 11.33
N GLN A 273 -18.14 -6.10 11.01
CA GLN A 273 -17.38 -5.32 10.04
C GLN A 273 -16.14 -4.76 10.73
N ILE A 274 -14.98 -5.12 10.26
CA ILE A 274 -13.68 -4.66 10.75
C ILE A 274 -13.19 -3.56 9.80
N HIS A 275 -13.22 -2.30 10.23
CA HIS A 275 -12.95 -1.16 9.36
C HIS A 275 -11.47 -0.99 9.04
N ASN A 276 -10.59 -1.32 9.98
CA ASN A 276 -9.14 -1.14 9.88
C ASN A 276 -8.38 -2.03 10.87
N PHE A 277 -7.03 -2.01 10.79
CA PHE A 277 -6.12 -2.62 11.75
C PHE A 277 -5.08 -1.60 12.22
N TRP A 278 -5.50 -0.41 12.67
CA TRP A 278 -4.58 0.71 12.90
C TRP A 278 -3.94 0.76 14.28
N ASP A 279 -4.71 0.46 15.33
CA ASP A 279 -4.31 0.70 16.72
C ASP A 279 -4.52 -0.55 17.57
N TYR A 280 -3.53 -0.93 18.35
CA TYR A 280 -3.63 -2.08 19.28
C TYR A 280 -4.77 -1.97 20.30
N ARG A 281 -5.18 -0.75 20.68
CA ARG A 281 -6.34 -0.51 21.56
C ARG A 281 -7.65 -1.08 21.02
N MET A 282 -7.73 -1.33 19.72
CA MET A 282 -8.89 -2.03 19.15
C MET A 282 -9.00 -3.49 19.61
N ILE A 283 -7.93 -4.10 20.10
CA ILE A 283 -7.99 -5.44 20.69
C ILE A 283 -8.66 -5.38 22.06
N ASP A 284 -8.33 -4.39 22.90
CA ASP A 284 -9.03 -4.18 24.17
C ASP A 284 -10.53 -3.89 23.91
N GLU A 285 -10.84 -3.05 22.92
CA GLU A 285 -12.21 -2.81 22.48
C GLU A 285 -12.91 -4.10 22.04
N PHE A 286 -12.21 -4.95 21.26
CA PHE A 286 -12.76 -6.22 20.81
C PHE A 286 -13.08 -7.15 22.00
N ILE A 287 -12.16 -7.28 22.95
CA ILE A 287 -12.34 -8.09 24.14
C ILE A 287 -13.46 -7.59 25.03
N GLU A 288 -13.48 -6.30 25.32
CA GLU A 288 -14.38 -5.71 26.31
C GLU A 288 -15.78 -5.40 25.80
N LYS A 289 -15.90 -5.01 24.52
CA LYS A 289 -17.14 -4.52 23.93
C LYS A 289 -17.76 -5.49 22.92
N ILE A 290 -16.91 -6.14 22.10
CA ILE A 290 -17.43 -6.96 20.98
C ILE A 290 -17.75 -8.37 21.44
N ILE A 291 -16.83 -9.03 22.13
CA ILE A 291 -17.00 -10.42 22.57
C ILE A 291 -18.30 -10.64 23.35
N PRO A 292 -18.68 -9.80 24.35
CA PRO A 292 -19.94 -9.97 25.04
C PRO A 292 -21.18 -9.92 24.14
N LEU A 293 -21.13 -9.13 23.06
CA LEU A 293 -22.25 -9.04 22.10
C LEU A 293 -22.38 -10.30 21.23
N LEU A 294 -21.31 -11.11 21.14
CA LEU A 294 -21.25 -12.31 20.32
C LEU A 294 -21.64 -13.58 21.08
N GLU A 295 -21.81 -13.53 22.39
CA GLU A 295 -21.98 -14.70 23.25
C GLU A 295 -23.11 -15.63 22.79
N ASN A 296 -24.23 -15.06 22.37
CA ASN A 296 -25.43 -15.81 21.91
C ASN A 296 -25.41 -16.14 20.40
N SER A 297 -24.35 -15.81 19.68
CA SER A 297 -24.23 -16.11 18.25
C SER A 297 -23.52 -17.43 18.05
N ASP A 298 -24.01 -18.30 17.15
CA ASP A 298 -23.38 -19.55 16.77
C ASP A 298 -22.48 -19.37 15.53
N HIS A 299 -22.82 -18.39 14.67
CA HIS A 299 -22.10 -18.05 13.44
C HIS A 299 -21.61 -16.61 13.47
N LEU A 300 -20.33 -16.43 13.23
CA LEU A 300 -19.66 -15.14 13.14
C LEU A 300 -19.21 -14.89 11.70
N ILE A 301 -19.65 -13.77 11.14
CA ILE A 301 -19.22 -13.29 9.83
C ILE A 301 -18.27 -12.13 10.06
N LEU A 302 -16.99 -12.31 9.71
CA LEU A 302 -16.00 -11.22 9.78
C LEU A 302 -15.91 -10.57 8.40
N ASP A 303 -16.30 -9.31 8.30
CA ASP A 303 -16.27 -8.59 7.04
C ASP A 303 -15.10 -7.63 6.96
N ILE A 304 -14.13 -7.96 6.10
CA ILE A 304 -12.96 -7.13 5.81
C ILE A 304 -12.98 -6.55 4.39
N ARG A 305 -14.11 -6.62 3.68
CA ARG A 305 -14.21 -6.19 2.28
C ARG A 305 -13.86 -4.72 2.05
N LYS A 306 -14.01 -3.86 3.07
CA LYS A 306 -13.68 -2.43 3.01
C LYS A 306 -12.42 -2.06 3.81
N ASN A 307 -11.76 -3.04 4.41
CA ASN A 307 -10.55 -2.84 5.22
C ASN A 307 -9.31 -2.86 4.32
N SER A 308 -8.54 -1.79 4.30
CA SER A 308 -7.30 -1.67 3.51
C SER A 308 -6.04 -2.18 4.23
N GLY A 309 -6.18 -2.70 5.45
CA GLY A 309 -5.07 -3.28 6.21
C GLY A 309 -4.54 -2.39 7.33
N SER A 310 -3.27 -2.36 7.50
CA SER A 310 -2.32 -1.70 8.39
C SER A 310 -1.48 -2.72 9.19
N ASN A 311 -1.81 -3.07 10.44
CA ASN A 311 -1.01 -3.95 11.28
C ASN A 311 -1.58 -5.38 11.31
N SER A 312 -0.85 -6.33 10.72
CA SER A 312 -1.26 -7.75 10.64
C SER A 312 -1.40 -8.42 12.01
N SER A 313 -0.62 -7.99 13.02
CA SER A 313 -0.66 -8.58 14.36
C SER A 313 -2.02 -8.39 15.05
N ILE A 314 -2.74 -7.30 14.72
CA ILE A 314 -4.08 -7.06 15.24
C ILE A 314 -5.08 -8.06 14.67
N GLY A 315 -5.08 -8.24 13.34
CA GLY A 315 -5.95 -9.24 12.71
C GLY A 315 -5.68 -10.65 13.23
N PHE A 316 -4.41 -11.00 13.39
CA PHE A 316 -3.99 -12.26 13.96
C PHE A 316 -4.48 -12.44 15.41
N ALA A 317 -4.35 -11.39 16.24
CA ALA A 317 -4.83 -11.41 17.62
C ALA A 317 -6.36 -11.66 17.68
N ILE A 318 -7.14 -10.99 16.83
CA ILE A 318 -8.58 -11.22 16.74
C ILE A 318 -8.89 -12.69 16.41
N LEU A 319 -8.18 -13.29 15.45
CA LEU A 319 -8.37 -14.70 15.09
C LEU A 319 -7.96 -15.64 16.22
N LYS A 320 -6.86 -15.39 16.93
CA LYS A 320 -6.46 -16.14 18.13
C LYS A 320 -7.57 -16.14 19.18
N ILE A 321 -8.14 -14.97 19.48
CA ILE A 321 -9.26 -14.86 20.45
C ILE A 321 -10.46 -15.70 19.98
N LEU A 322 -10.86 -15.55 18.73
CA LEU A 322 -12.07 -16.17 18.21
C LEU A 322 -11.94 -17.70 18.07
N THR A 323 -10.75 -18.19 17.78
CA THR A 323 -10.49 -19.62 17.58
C THR A 323 -9.95 -20.33 18.80
N GLY A 324 -9.47 -19.60 19.82
CA GLY A 324 -8.80 -20.15 20.99
C GLY A 324 -7.46 -20.80 20.70
N LYS A 325 -6.96 -20.69 19.46
CA LYS A 325 -5.67 -21.24 19.06
C LYS A 325 -4.58 -20.22 19.34
N THR A 326 -3.82 -20.42 20.42
CA THR A 326 -2.72 -19.54 20.83
C THR A 326 -1.41 -19.86 20.11
N ASP A 327 -1.19 -21.14 19.76
CA ASP A 327 0.06 -21.65 19.18
C ASP A 327 -0.07 -21.86 17.67
N ILE A 328 -0.46 -20.82 16.93
CA ILE A 328 -0.49 -20.90 15.48
C ILE A 328 0.91 -20.59 14.96
N GLU A 329 1.66 -21.62 14.59
CA GLU A 329 2.86 -21.42 13.78
C GLU A 329 2.45 -21.11 12.33
N ILE A 330 2.76 -19.89 11.88
CA ILE A 330 2.54 -19.50 10.50
C ILE A 330 3.80 -19.85 9.70
N SER A 331 4.05 -21.13 9.54
CA SER A 331 5.19 -21.63 8.76
C SER A 331 5.05 -21.35 7.25
N SER A 332 3.83 -21.08 6.80
CA SER A 332 3.49 -20.85 5.39
C SER A 332 3.80 -19.44 4.90
N ILE A 333 3.95 -18.44 5.80
CA ILE A 333 4.33 -17.08 5.41
C ILE A 333 5.84 -16.96 5.50
N ASN A 334 6.49 -16.94 4.34
CA ASN A 334 7.93 -16.79 4.25
C ASN A 334 8.27 -15.39 3.72
N ILE A 335 9.11 -14.66 4.47
CA ILE A 335 9.60 -13.33 4.11
C ILE A 335 10.98 -13.52 3.48
N LYS A 336 11.06 -13.43 2.14
CA LYS A 336 12.33 -13.51 1.43
C LYS A 336 12.95 -12.11 1.24
N ASP A 337 14.26 -12.05 1.33
CA ASP A 337 15.17 -10.94 0.98
C ASP A 337 15.33 -9.78 1.97
N PHE A 338 14.33 -9.46 2.80
CA PHE A 338 14.46 -8.38 3.76
C PHE A 338 15.37 -8.72 4.97
N GLN A 339 15.36 -9.95 5.45
CA GLN A 339 16.18 -10.39 6.59
C GLN A 339 17.69 -10.19 6.35
N ARG A 340 18.17 -10.33 5.12
CA ARG A 340 19.60 -10.16 4.80
C ARG A 340 20.07 -8.72 4.94
N ARG A 341 19.19 -7.73 4.78
CA ARG A 341 19.55 -6.30 4.84
C ARG A 341 19.34 -5.70 6.23
N LEU A 342 18.36 -6.19 6.99
CA LEU A 342 18.10 -5.72 8.35
C LEU A 342 19.00 -6.32 9.41
N THR A 343 19.51 -7.53 9.24
CA THR A 343 20.40 -8.16 10.23
C THR A 343 21.62 -7.28 10.56
N PRO A 344 22.34 -6.69 9.58
CA PRO A 344 23.41 -5.75 9.87
C PRO A 344 22.93 -4.47 10.57
N ILE A 345 21.73 -3.98 10.24
CA ILE A 345 21.14 -2.77 10.85
C ILE A 345 20.77 -3.04 12.30
N LEU A 346 20.11 -4.16 12.58
CA LEU A 346 19.76 -4.58 13.93
C LEU A 346 21.00 -4.82 14.81
N ILE A 347 22.05 -5.42 14.24
CA ILE A 347 23.33 -5.61 14.91
C ILE A 347 23.96 -4.26 15.20
N THR A 348 23.91 -3.31 14.29
CA THR A 348 24.43 -1.95 14.47
C THR A 348 23.64 -1.19 15.53
N LEU A 349 22.30 -1.25 15.49
CA LEU A 349 21.42 -0.63 16.47
C LEU A 349 21.62 -1.23 17.87
N ALA A 350 21.77 -2.54 17.95
CA ALA A 350 22.10 -3.24 19.18
C ALA A 350 23.48 -2.85 19.71
N ALA A 351 24.48 -2.74 18.86
CA ALA A 351 25.84 -2.32 19.24
C ALA A 351 25.88 -0.85 19.71
N ILE A 352 25.07 0.04 19.11
CA ILE A 352 24.96 1.45 19.54
C ILE A 352 24.31 1.54 20.92
N LYS A 353 23.27 0.77 21.19
CA LYS A 353 22.57 0.79 22.50
C LYS A 353 23.40 0.19 23.63
N ASP A 354 24.38 -0.63 23.31
CA ASP A 354 25.04 -1.44 24.33
C ASP A 354 26.57 -1.43 24.27
N THR A 355 27.15 -0.39 24.78
CA THR A 355 28.51 -0.51 25.36
C THR A 355 28.56 -1.52 26.52
N ASN A 356 27.43 -2.04 26.97
CA ASN A 356 27.26 -3.05 28.04
C ASN A 356 26.50 -4.32 27.59
N LEU A 357 26.07 -4.46 26.33
CA LEU A 357 25.38 -5.66 25.84
C LEU A 357 26.33 -6.85 25.74
N LYS A 358 26.41 -7.55 26.83
CA LYS A 358 26.78 -8.96 26.81
C LYS A 358 25.62 -9.75 26.24
N VAL A 359 25.63 -9.92 24.90
CA VAL A 359 24.83 -10.92 24.19
C VAL A 359 23.33 -10.60 24.04
N ILE A 360 22.93 -10.14 22.88
CA ILE A 360 21.57 -10.42 22.38
C ILE A 360 21.52 -11.94 22.16
N ASN A 361 20.73 -12.65 22.96
CA ASN A 361 20.60 -14.08 22.79
C ASN A 361 19.81 -14.37 21.48
N HIS A 362 19.95 -15.60 20.97
CA HIS A 362 19.33 -16.03 19.71
C HIS A 362 17.80 -15.86 19.72
N ASP A 363 17.14 -16.06 20.88
CA ASP A 363 15.69 -15.92 21.05
C ASP A 363 15.21 -14.47 20.95
N THR A 364 16.00 -13.52 21.45
CA THR A 364 15.71 -12.07 21.29
C THR A 364 15.87 -11.65 19.83
N LEU A 365 16.84 -12.21 19.09
CA LEU A 365 16.99 -11.99 17.65
C LEU A 365 15.85 -12.64 16.85
N ILE A 366 15.37 -13.81 17.23
CA ILE A 366 14.20 -14.46 16.61
C ILE A 366 12.93 -13.66 16.90
N LYS A 367 12.72 -13.24 18.14
CA LYS A 367 11.59 -12.39 18.53
C LYS A 367 11.66 -11.02 17.84
N LEU A 368 12.81 -10.38 17.76
CA LEU A 368 13.04 -9.18 16.95
C LEU A 368 12.79 -9.44 15.46
N ASN A 369 13.20 -10.56 14.91
CA ASN A 369 12.93 -10.93 13.50
C ASN A 369 11.44 -11.16 13.21
N THR A 370 10.66 -11.69 14.17
CA THR A 370 9.20 -11.79 14.05
C THR A 370 8.52 -10.42 14.13
N PHE A 371 9.13 -9.46 14.82
CA PHE A 371 8.65 -8.08 14.98
C PHE A 371 9.17 -7.08 13.94
N ILE A 372 10.16 -7.46 13.15
CA ILE A 372 10.73 -6.66 12.06
C ILE A 372 9.69 -6.26 10.99
N ASN A 373 8.47 -6.74 11.12
CA ASN A 373 7.32 -6.31 10.35
C ASN A 373 6.85 -4.86 10.64
N ASP A 374 7.60 -4.07 11.43
CA ASP A 374 7.17 -2.71 11.78
C ASP A 374 7.89 -1.64 10.94
N ALA A 375 7.09 -0.81 10.23
CA ALA A 375 7.53 0.36 9.47
C ALA A 375 8.44 1.34 10.28
N LYS A 376 8.41 1.28 11.61
CA LYS A 376 9.22 2.10 12.50
C LYS A 376 10.71 1.73 12.49
N LEU A 377 11.04 0.46 12.24
CA LEU A 377 12.44 0.03 12.11
C LEU A 377 13.09 0.57 10.83
N MET A 378 12.31 0.72 9.78
CA MET A 378 12.79 1.34 8.55
C MET A 378 12.99 2.85 8.69
N LYS A 379 12.16 3.49 9.51
CA LYS A 379 12.36 4.90 9.87
C LYS A 379 13.63 5.07 10.73
N ALA A 380 13.95 4.11 11.60
CA ALA A 380 15.21 4.06 12.32
C ALA A 380 16.42 3.90 11.38
N HIS A 381 16.31 3.09 10.31
CA HIS A 381 17.35 2.98 9.27
C HIS A 381 17.57 4.29 8.51
N GLN A 382 16.49 4.97 8.12
CA GLN A 382 16.57 6.30 7.50
C GLN A 382 17.25 7.34 8.41
N LEU A 383 16.97 7.27 9.72
CA LEU A 383 17.59 8.15 10.72
C LEU A 383 19.08 7.83 10.97
N LEU A 384 19.45 6.54 10.97
CA LEU A 384 20.86 6.11 11.03
C LEU A 384 21.68 6.66 9.87
N MET A 385 21.11 6.68 8.67
CA MET A 385 21.75 7.24 7.50
C MET A 385 21.84 8.79 7.55
N SER A 386 21.04 9.44 8.41
CA SER A 386 20.98 10.91 8.59
C SER A 386 21.77 11.45 9.77
N ALA A 387 22.50 10.61 10.53
CA ALA A 387 23.44 10.96 11.61
C ALA A 387 22.86 11.70 12.85
N GLU A 388 21.58 11.46 13.21
CA GLU A 388 21.00 12.03 14.45
C GLU A 388 20.81 10.93 15.52
N GLU A 389 21.86 10.68 16.29
CA GLU A 389 21.97 9.60 17.29
C GLU A 389 20.84 9.60 18.35
N ASP A 390 20.48 10.78 18.88
CA ASP A 390 19.43 10.92 19.90
C ASP A 390 18.04 10.51 19.38
N LYS A 391 17.73 10.79 18.13
CA LYS A 391 16.45 10.40 17.51
C LYS A 391 16.36 8.89 17.25
N ILE A 392 17.51 8.26 17.00
CA ILE A 392 17.61 6.82 16.83
C ILE A 392 17.33 6.12 18.15
N LEU A 393 17.97 6.56 19.23
CA LEU A 393 17.78 5.99 20.57
C LEU A 393 16.32 6.12 21.02
N GLN A 394 15.70 7.28 20.83
CA GLN A 394 14.29 7.50 21.15
C GLN A 394 13.34 6.58 20.35
N GLN A 395 13.69 6.26 19.11
CA GLN A 395 12.88 5.34 18.30
C GLN A 395 13.06 3.88 18.71
N ILE A 396 14.27 3.49 19.13
CA ILE A 396 14.53 2.18 19.70
C ILE A 396 13.75 1.99 21.02
N ASP A 397 13.73 3.00 21.88
CA ASP A 397 12.98 2.95 23.13
C ASP A 397 11.46 2.86 22.90
N ASN A 398 10.94 3.60 21.94
CA ASN A 398 9.54 3.48 21.51
C ASN A 398 9.23 2.10 20.95
N PHE A 399 10.14 1.49 20.20
CA PHE A 399 10.01 0.13 19.69
C PHE A 399 10.00 -0.91 20.83
N LEU A 400 10.92 -0.79 21.77
CA LEU A 400 10.99 -1.71 22.93
C LEU A 400 9.76 -1.57 23.84
N MET A 401 9.22 -0.34 24.03
CA MET A 401 7.96 -0.16 24.76
C MET A 401 6.81 -0.89 24.06
N GLN A 402 6.72 -0.79 22.74
CA GLN A 402 5.69 -1.51 21.97
C GLN A 402 5.85 -3.02 22.02
N PHE A 403 7.08 -3.51 22.07
CA PHE A 403 7.36 -4.93 22.27
C PHE A 403 6.82 -5.42 23.61
N ASN A 404 7.08 -4.70 24.70
CA ASN A 404 6.58 -5.03 26.04
C ASN A 404 5.05 -4.93 26.13
N GLU A 405 4.42 -3.99 25.40
CA GLU A 405 2.97 -3.91 25.29
C GLU A 405 2.37 -5.11 24.56
N MET A 406 3.06 -5.63 23.54
CA MET A 406 2.63 -6.82 22.83
C MET A 406 2.70 -8.10 23.68
N GLU A 407 3.74 -8.29 24.50
CA GLU A 407 3.78 -9.43 25.43
C GLU A 407 2.62 -9.38 26.43
N LYS A 408 2.33 -8.21 27.01
CA LYS A 408 1.17 -8.00 27.89
C LYS A 408 -0.15 -8.24 27.17
N LEU A 409 -0.21 -7.87 25.90
CA LEU A 409 -1.39 -8.09 25.08
C LEU A 409 -1.62 -9.58 24.79
N GLU A 410 -0.57 -10.35 24.56
CA GLU A 410 -0.65 -11.80 24.35
C GLU A 410 -1.19 -12.52 25.61
N GLU A 411 -0.76 -12.12 26.81
CA GLU A 411 -1.33 -12.63 28.06
C GLU A 411 -2.82 -12.28 28.21
N LYS A 412 -3.22 -11.05 27.88
CA LYS A 412 -4.64 -10.65 27.88
C LYS A 412 -5.46 -11.46 26.87
N LEU A 413 -4.90 -11.73 25.68
CA LEU A 413 -5.55 -12.51 24.63
C LEU A 413 -5.82 -13.95 25.09
N ILE A 414 -4.82 -14.61 25.70
CA ILE A 414 -4.93 -15.96 26.25
C ILE A 414 -6.00 -15.99 27.36
N SER A 415 -5.97 -15.02 28.26
CA SER A 415 -6.94 -14.89 29.34
C SER A 415 -8.37 -14.69 28.82
N ALA A 416 -8.56 -13.82 27.81
CA ALA A 416 -9.86 -13.59 27.19
C ALA A 416 -10.37 -14.81 26.44
N ALA A 417 -9.53 -15.47 25.66
CA ALA A 417 -9.87 -16.70 24.93
C ALA A 417 -10.39 -17.79 25.89
N ASN A 418 -9.76 -17.94 27.02
CA ASN A 418 -10.17 -18.92 28.04
C ASN A 418 -11.47 -18.52 28.76
N LYS A 419 -11.65 -17.21 29.06
CA LYS A 419 -12.81 -16.71 29.80
C LYS A 419 -14.13 -16.83 29.02
N TYR A 420 -14.12 -16.50 27.75
CA TYR A 420 -15.36 -16.32 26.97
C TYR A 420 -15.79 -17.54 26.14
N LYS A 421 -15.00 -18.62 26.12
CA LYS A 421 -15.32 -19.89 25.43
C LYS A 421 -15.89 -19.72 24.00
N ILE A 422 -15.37 -18.71 23.26
CA ILE A 422 -15.88 -18.36 21.91
C ILE A 422 -15.40 -19.35 20.86
N HIS A 423 -14.55 -20.31 21.24
CA HIS A 423 -13.79 -21.20 20.34
C HIS A 423 -14.63 -22.18 19.51
N ASN A 424 -15.92 -22.36 19.82
CA ASN A 424 -16.78 -23.33 19.15
C ASN A 424 -17.74 -22.70 18.13
N LYS A 425 -17.52 -21.42 17.77
CA LYS A 425 -18.40 -20.74 16.82
C LYS A 425 -17.92 -20.97 15.39
N ASN A 426 -18.87 -21.12 14.47
CA ASN A 426 -18.54 -21.14 13.05
C ASN A 426 -18.14 -19.75 12.58
N ILE A 427 -16.98 -19.64 11.94
CA ILE A 427 -16.45 -18.36 11.44
C ILE A 427 -16.40 -18.40 9.92
N THR A 428 -16.93 -17.36 9.30
CA THR A 428 -16.80 -17.08 7.86
C THR A 428 -16.23 -15.69 7.68
N VAL A 429 -15.37 -15.49 6.68
CA VAL A 429 -14.76 -14.19 6.41
C VAL A 429 -15.13 -13.71 5.02
N PHE A 430 -15.60 -12.47 4.93
CA PHE A 430 -15.84 -11.82 3.65
C PHE A 430 -14.62 -11.01 3.21
N THR A 431 -14.12 -11.30 2.01
CA THR A 431 -12.96 -10.67 1.39
C THR A 431 -13.34 -9.94 0.10
N SER A 432 -12.56 -8.94 -0.28
CA SER A 432 -12.71 -8.30 -1.59
C SER A 432 -11.36 -7.85 -2.15
N TYR A 433 -11.35 -7.48 -3.43
CA TYR A 433 -10.21 -6.86 -4.09
C TYR A 433 -9.78 -5.50 -3.48
N LYS A 434 -10.54 -4.97 -2.51
CA LYS A 434 -10.19 -3.78 -1.71
C LYS A 434 -9.48 -4.17 -0.40
N SER A 435 -9.62 -5.44 0.04
CA SER A 435 -8.92 -5.99 1.21
C SER A 435 -7.44 -6.15 0.90
N GLY A 436 -6.59 -5.29 1.43
CA GLY A 436 -5.16 -5.29 1.10
C GLY A 436 -4.25 -5.26 2.32
N SER A 437 -2.94 -5.39 2.11
CA SER A 437 -1.92 -5.29 3.15
C SER A 437 -2.12 -6.30 4.28
N ALA A 438 -2.34 -5.84 5.51
CA ALA A 438 -2.65 -6.72 6.64
C ALA A 438 -3.88 -7.62 6.39
N CYS A 439 -4.81 -7.22 5.51
CA CYS A 439 -5.94 -8.07 5.14
C CYS A 439 -5.55 -9.22 4.23
N ASP A 440 -4.54 -9.07 3.37
CA ASP A 440 -3.97 -10.19 2.63
C ASP A 440 -3.38 -11.23 3.61
N ASN A 441 -2.64 -10.77 4.62
CA ASN A 441 -2.09 -11.64 5.66
C ASN A 441 -3.20 -12.26 6.52
N PHE A 442 -4.22 -11.49 6.88
CA PHE A 442 -5.39 -11.99 7.61
C PHE A 442 -6.10 -13.13 6.86
N ALA A 443 -6.26 -13.00 5.55
CA ALA A 443 -6.83 -14.05 4.71
C ALA A 443 -5.93 -15.31 4.66
N CYS A 444 -4.58 -15.15 4.67
CA CYS A 444 -3.66 -16.29 4.84
C CYS A 444 -3.90 -17.00 6.17
N PHE A 445 -4.00 -16.24 7.26
CA PHE A 445 -4.25 -16.82 8.60
C PHE A 445 -5.58 -17.56 8.65
N CYS A 446 -6.62 -17.03 8.02
CA CYS A 446 -7.90 -17.71 7.91
C CYS A 446 -7.77 -19.06 7.18
N LYS A 447 -7.01 -19.12 6.09
CA LYS A 447 -6.74 -20.37 5.37
C LYS A 447 -6.00 -21.40 6.24
N GLU A 448 -4.98 -21.00 6.98
CA GLU A 448 -4.27 -21.87 7.92
C GLU A 448 -5.19 -22.43 9.02
N LEU A 449 -6.15 -21.64 9.44
CA LEU A 449 -7.13 -22.02 10.45
C LEU A 449 -8.32 -22.80 9.89
N ASN A 450 -8.36 -23.06 8.58
CA ASN A 450 -9.51 -23.64 7.86
C ASN A 450 -10.79 -22.80 8.01
N ILE A 451 -10.66 -21.48 8.12
CA ILE A 451 -11.78 -20.55 8.14
C ILE A 451 -12.15 -20.22 6.70
N ARG A 452 -13.44 -20.38 6.39
CA ARG A 452 -13.97 -20.20 5.03
C ARG A 452 -13.94 -18.75 4.59
N LEU A 453 -13.35 -18.48 3.43
CA LEU A 453 -13.34 -17.17 2.78
C LEU A 453 -14.42 -17.10 1.69
N ILE A 454 -15.19 -16.02 1.66
CA ILE A 454 -16.24 -15.77 0.66
C ILE A 454 -16.06 -14.34 0.10
N GLY A 455 -16.27 -14.18 -1.21
CA GLY A 455 -16.14 -12.88 -1.88
C GLY A 455 -15.21 -12.92 -3.08
N THR A 456 -14.34 -11.94 -3.25
CA THR A 456 -13.33 -11.94 -4.31
C THR A 456 -11.92 -12.10 -3.73
N ASN A 457 -10.94 -12.32 -4.62
CA ASN A 457 -9.54 -12.30 -4.20
C ASN A 457 -9.24 -11.01 -3.44
N THR A 458 -8.37 -11.12 -2.44
CA THR A 458 -7.81 -9.93 -1.78
C THR A 458 -6.94 -9.12 -2.76
N LYS A 459 -6.52 -7.94 -2.36
CA LYS A 459 -5.84 -6.99 -3.26
C LYS A 459 -4.48 -7.48 -3.77
N GLY A 460 -3.79 -8.33 -3.02
CA GLY A 460 -2.43 -8.75 -3.36
C GLY A 460 -1.43 -7.61 -3.27
N ALA A 461 -1.61 -6.75 -2.28
CA ALA A 461 -0.72 -5.63 -1.98
C ALA A 461 -0.26 -5.78 -0.54
N THR A 462 0.75 -6.59 -0.31
CA THR A 462 1.27 -6.92 1.03
C THR A 462 2.79 -6.79 1.10
N GLY A 463 3.31 -6.80 2.30
CA GLY A 463 4.71 -6.56 2.62
C GLY A 463 4.87 -5.27 3.43
N ASN A 464 5.90 -5.20 4.26
CA ASN A 464 6.21 -3.99 5.00
C ASN A 464 6.57 -2.85 4.06
N ILE A 465 6.19 -1.64 4.45
CA ILE A 465 6.42 -0.44 3.65
C ILE A 465 7.50 0.45 4.26
N GLY A 466 8.33 1.03 3.39
CA GLY A 466 9.17 2.19 3.69
C GLY A 466 8.56 3.45 3.10
N ILE A 467 8.66 4.56 3.84
CA ILE A 467 8.27 5.89 3.36
C ILE A 467 9.54 6.70 3.17
N PHE A 468 9.79 7.17 1.96
CA PHE A 468 10.98 7.90 1.59
C PHE A 468 10.60 9.30 1.12
N LYS A 469 11.26 10.31 1.69
CA LYS A 469 11.11 11.70 1.28
C LYS A 469 12.00 12.00 0.08
N LEU A 470 11.46 12.74 -0.87
CA LEU A 470 12.18 13.24 -2.03
C LEU A 470 12.48 14.75 -1.89
N THR A 471 13.49 15.21 -2.58
CA THR A 471 13.97 16.61 -2.49
C THR A 471 12.90 17.66 -2.86
N ASN A 472 11.90 17.29 -3.68
CA ASN A 472 10.87 18.22 -4.18
C ASN A 472 9.54 18.19 -3.42
N ASN A 473 9.53 17.85 -2.13
CA ASN A 473 8.35 17.74 -1.27
C ASN A 473 7.34 16.63 -1.69
N PHE A 474 7.80 15.63 -2.41
CA PHE A 474 7.09 14.36 -2.57
C PHE A 474 7.59 13.35 -1.55
N SER A 475 6.73 12.44 -1.20
CA SER A 475 7.09 11.21 -0.50
C SER A 475 6.63 10.01 -1.29
N ILE A 476 7.37 8.92 -1.20
CA ILE A 476 7.03 7.66 -1.84
C ILE A 476 6.90 6.55 -0.82
N VAL A 477 6.04 5.60 -1.14
CA VAL A 477 5.93 4.33 -0.42
C VAL A 477 6.46 3.22 -1.31
N LEU A 478 7.30 2.36 -0.76
CA LEU A 478 7.78 1.13 -1.40
C LEU A 478 7.58 -0.04 -0.46
N SER A 479 7.20 -1.20 -0.98
CA SER A 479 7.33 -2.45 -0.23
C SER A 479 8.80 -2.80 -0.06
N LEU A 480 9.14 -3.28 1.13
CA LEU A 480 10.50 -3.65 1.52
C LEU A 480 10.69 -5.15 1.61
N GLN A 481 9.62 -5.92 1.44
CA GLN A 481 9.63 -7.37 1.50
C GLN A 481 8.57 -7.96 0.57
N LYS A 482 8.81 -9.20 0.14
CA LYS A 482 7.83 -10.06 -0.50
C LYS A 482 7.16 -10.94 0.55
N THR A 483 5.85 -11.05 0.48
CA THR A 483 5.12 -12.03 1.27
C THR A 483 4.81 -13.24 0.40
N MET A 484 5.16 -14.42 0.93
CA MET A 484 4.91 -15.70 0.29
C MET A 484 3.93 -16.48 1.15
N TYR A 485 2.95 -17.11 0.53
CA TYR A 485 2.03 -18.05 1.17
C TYR A 485 2.08 -19.39 0.42
N ASN A 486 2.38 -20.48 1.12
CA ASN A 486 2.58 -21.80 0.50
C ASN A 486 3.54 -21.76 -0.71
N ASN A 487 4.68 -21.06 -0.57
CA ASN A 487 5.67 -20.82 -1.62
C ASN A 487 5.18 -20.05 -2.85
N MET A 488 3.97 -19.50 -2.82
CA MET A 488 3.45 -18.61 -3.86
C MET A 488 3.54 -17.16 -3.43
N GLU A 489 3.97 -16.29 -4.33
CA GLU A 489 3.95 -14.85 -4.10
C GLU A 489 2.51 -14.33 -4.07
N ILE A 490 2.14 -13.63 -2.99
CA ILE A 490 0.80 -13.05 -2.82
C ILE A 490 0.64 -11.76 -3.62
N ASN A 491 1.72 -10.98 -3.76
CA ASN A 491 1.71 -9.72 -4.47
C ASN A 491 1.18 -9.93 -5.90
N ASN A 492 0.25 -9.06 -6.31
CA ASN A 492 -0.47 -9.10 -7.59
C ASN A 492 -1.36 -10.33 -7.87
N LYS A 493 -1.56 -11.20 -6.89
CA LYS A 493 -2.48 -12.36 -6.98
C LYS A 493 -3.59 -12.25 -5.95
N GLY A 494 -3.24 -11.78 -4.73
CA GLY A 494 -4.11 -11.85 -3.57
C GLY A 494 -4.33 -13.28 -3.09
N ILE A 495 -5.18 -13.43 -2.09
CA ILE A 495 -5.65 -14.72 -1.58
C ILE A 495 -7.02 -14.99 -2.17
N SER A 496 -7.15 -16.12 -2.85
CA SER A 496 -8.43 -16.55 -3.44
C SER A 496 -9.40 -17.01 -2.36
N PRO A 497 -10.68 -16.59 -2.41
CA PRO A 497 -11.71 -17.10 -1.53
C PRO A 497 -12.02 -18.58 -1.85
N ASP A 498 -12.70 -19.24 -0.90
CA ASP A 498 -13.21 -20.60 -1.10
C ASP A 498 -14.49 -20.59 -1.95
N VAL A 499 -15.25 -19.48 -1.84
CA VAL A 499 -16.43 -19.23 -2.68
C VAL A 499 -16.28 -17.86 -3.31
N PHE A 500 -16.12 -17.83 -4.63
CA PHE A 500 -16.02 -16.58 -5.36
C PHE A 500 -17.42 -15.97 -5.57
N ILE A 501 -17.63 -14.80 -5.00
CA ILE A 501 -18.86 -14.01 -5.15
C ILE A 501 -18.45 -12.54 -5.31
N MET A 502 -19.01 -11.88 -6.32
CA MET A 502 -18.80 -10.46 -6.58
C MET A 502 -20.14 -9.76 -6.73
N ASP A 503 -20.26 -8.56 -6.15
CA ASP A 503 -21.47 -7.75 -6.29
C ASP A 503 -21.66 -7.35 -7.75
N THR A 504 -22.88 -7.47 -8.25
CA THR A 504 -23.32 -6.86 -9.51
C THR A 504 -23.77 -5.41 -9.28
N ILE A 505 -23.89 -4.61 -10.34
CA ILE A 505 -24.48 -3.26 -10.24
C ILE A 505 -25.90 -3.33 -9.68
N GLU A 506 -26.65 -4.35 -10.06
CA GLU A 506 -28.03 -4.54 -9.59
C GLU A 506 -28.10 -4.87 -8.09
N ASP A 507 -27.19 -5.72 -7.59
CA ASP A 507 -27.06 -5.99 -6.16
C ASP A 507 -26.78 -4.69 -5.39
N ILE A 508 -25.85 -3.89 -5.89
CA ILE A 508 -25.46 -2.62 -5.27
C ILE A 508 -26.65 -1.64 -5.25
N LYS A 509 -27.38 -1.48 -6.35
CA LYS A 509 -28.56 -0.62 -6.45
C LYS A 509 -29.67 -1.05 -5.49
N ASN A 510 -29.90 -2.35 -5.38
CA ASN A 510 -30.94 -2.93 -4.54
C ASN A 510 -30.51 -3.08 -3.08
N GLN A 511 -29.26 -2.73 -2.74
CA GLN A 511 -28.68 -2.97 -1.42
C GLN A 511 -28.78 -4.45 -1.03
N ASN A 512 -28.49 -5.33 -1.97
CA ASN A 512 -28.45 -6.76 -1.79
C ASN A 512 -27.00 -7.20 -1.56
N ASP A 513 -26.74 -7.97 -0.50
CA ASP A 513 -25.40 -8.52 -0.22
C ASP A 513 -25.35 -9.98 -0.63
N PRO A 514 -24.77 -10.31 -1.81
CA PRO A 514 -24.78 -11.70 -2.28
C PRO A 514 -23.91 -12.63 -1.41
N CYS A 515 -22.86 -12.11 -0.76
CA CYS A 515 -22.07 -12.91 0.18
C CYS A 515 -22.88 -13.27 1.43
N LEU A 516 -23.62 -12.30 1.98
CA LEU A 516 -24.47 -12.51 3.15
C LEU A 516 -25.62 -13.48 2.81
N ASN A 517 -26.28 -13.31 1.67
CA ASN A 517 -27.34 -14.20 1.22
C ASN A 517 -26.83 -15.63 1.06
N PHE A 518 -25.67 -15.83 0.44
CA PHE A 518 -25.05 -17.13 0.31
C PHE A 518 -24.84 -17.81 1.67
N VAL A 519 -24.33 -17.08 2.67
CA VAL A 519 -24.15 -17.61 4.03
C VAL A 519 -25.49 -18.00 4.66
N LEU A 520 -26.52 -17.17 4.53
CA LEU A 520 -27.83 -17.41 5.14
C LEU A 520 -28.62 -18.54 4.50
N GLU A 521 -28.29 -18.91 3.26
CA GLU A 521 -28.92 -20.00 2.50
C GLU A 521 -28.17 -21.32 2.65
N ASN A 522 -26.86 -21.32 2.94
CA ASN A 522 -26.00 -22.49 2.88
C ASN A 522 -25.35 -22.88 4.22
N LEU A 523 -25.59 -22.14 5.28
CA LEU A 523 -25.14 -22.41 6.65
C LEU A 523 -26.30 -22.41 7.62
#